data_8a991068a3c66e31be84929490e02696
#
_entry.id   8a991068a3c66e31be84929490e02696
#
_cell.length_a   1.000
_cell.length_b   1.000
_cell.length_c   1.000
_cell.angle_alpha   90.00
_cell.angle_beta   90.00
_cell.angle_gamma   90.00
#
_symmetry.space_group_name_H-M   'P 1'
#
loop_
_entity.id
_entity.type
_entity.pdbx_description
1 polymer ?
#
loop_
_entity_poly.entity_id
_entity_poly.type
_entity_poly.pdbx_seq_one_letter_code
_entity_poly.pdbx_strand_id
1 'polypeptide(L)'
;FVVQDILEDCLAIEDASKISIVNDAGQTVTDWFDVAVEGQKVTCRAKAESLQDEAFTDNQTYTFTLKVRQRPESEINISKYLAEDGYSILVPNHASMSYERTNGSGDTMDTETVWVKGVIPPELEVKKNTSQYEWKTGDIIDYEVLVSQTKQDVKAVNVVITDELPSCLQLLEGQYAVETSQGGENCTLTGQGENGWKAECPSLKYGEMITIRFKCQASADSNGQEWENIVTATADNLINPETGEQESRKDMAEVWPNSPQLEIDKTADKYEWQAGEQVAYRIVVNNVTAGTIAKDVTITDIGLPQGLVLAGGAQSMEVLGVQQQVNYPVPDKKTGQAYEARPVDSQLNADENGFSFYCSYVPYSQPVTIIFHCIAQEEANGHESVNAATV
;
A
#
# COMPACT_ATOMS: atom_id res chain seq x y z
N PHE A 1 13.98 -56.40 -15.55
CA PHE A 1 12.75 -55.77 -15.04
C PHE A 1 12.70 -54.29 -15.38
N VAL A 2 11.51 -53.73 -15.32
CA VAL A 2 11.25 -52.33 -15.65
C VAL A 2 10.40 -51.70 -14.56
N VAL A 3 10.79 -50.54 -14.06
CA VAL A 3 9.99 -49.71 -13.17
C VAL A 3 9.51 -48.50 -13.97
N GLN A 4 8.24 -48.19 -13.87
CA GLN A 4 7.63 -47.04 -14.52
C GLN A 4 6.86 -46.22 -13.49
N ASP A 5 7.01 -44.90 -13.60
CA ASP A 5 6.22 -43.90 -12.85
C ASP A 5 5.63 -42.92 -13.88
N ILE A 6 4.31 -42.72 -13.83
CA ILE A 6 3.62 -41.75 -14.69
C ILE A 6 3.09 -40.64 -13.78
N LEU A 7 3.81 -39.52 -13.73
CA LEU A 7 3.43 -38.37 -12.94
C LEU A 7 2.14 -37.72 -13.43
N GLU A 8 1.37 -37.20 -12.54
CA GLU A 8 0.20 -36.36 -12.87
C GLU A 8 0.62 -35.10 -13.65
N ASP A 9 -0.31 -34.59 -14.48
CA ASP A 9 -0.05 -33.47 -15.38
C ASP A 9 0.29 -32.15 -14.68
N CYS A 10 -0.02 -32.02 -13.38
CA CYS A 10 0.37 -30.89 -12.53
C CYS A 10 1.82 -30.93 -12.04
N LEU A 11 2.53 -32.05 -12.28
CA LEU A 11 3.93 -32.22 -11.86
C LEU A 11 4.89 -32.19 -13.06
N ALA A 12 6.10 -31.77 -12.82
CA ALA A 12 7.22 -31.89 -13.76
C ALA A 12 8.45 -32.43 -13.04
N ILE A 13 9.24 -33.18 -13.76
CA ILE A 13 10.55 -33.64 -13.27
C ILE A 13 11.47 -32.43 -13.22
N GLU A 14 12.06 -32.17 -12.07
CA GLU A 14 12.95 -31.01 -11.87
C GLU A 14 14.23 -31.13 -12.72
N ASP A 15 14.86 -32.30 -12.68
CA ASP A 15 16.09 -32.58 -13.41
C ASP A 15 16.24 -34.09 -13.61
N ALA A 16 16.08 -34.55 -14.85
CA ALA A 16 16.18 -35.98 -15.20
C ALA A 16 17.56 -36.57 -14.88
N SER A 17 18.63 -35.76 -14.89
CA SER A 17 19.97 -36.20 -14.57
C SER A 17 20.19 -36.52 -13.08
N LYS A 18 19.26 -36.08 -12.23
CA LYS A 18 19.27 -36.31 -10.77
C LYS A 18 18.42 -37.50 -10.33
N ILE A 19 17.85 -38.24 -11.27
CA ILE A 19 17.20 -39.51 -10.93
C ILE A 19 18.28 -40.45 -10.41
N SER A 20 18.11 -40.99 -9.21
CA SER A 20 19.07 -41.88 -8.57
C SER A 20 18.39 -43.19 -8.16
N ILE A 21 19.16 -44.28 -8.31
CA ILE A 21 18.77 -45.61 -7.87
C ILE A 21 19.82 -46.10 -6.90
N VAL A 22 19.39 -46.53 -5.72
CA VAL A 22 20.25 -46.92 -4.63
C VAL A 22 19.84 -48.33 -4.18
N ASN A 23 20.80 -49.23 -3.98
CA ASN A 23 20.57 -50.58 -3.45
C ASN A 23 20.48 -50.57 -1.91
N ASP A 24 20.17 -51.70 -1.30
CA ASP A 24 20.05 -51.91 0.14
C ASP A 24 21.35 -51.69 0.92
N ALA A 25 22.51 -51.81 0.26
CA ALA A 25 23.83 -51.46 0.81
C ALA A 25 24.11 -49.96 0.79
N GLY A 26 23.19 -49.11 0.27
CA GLY A 26 23.36 -47.67 0.17
C GLY A 26 24.27 -47.24 -1.01
N GLN A 27 24.55 -48.10 -1.94
CA GLN A 27 25.35 -47.79 -3.11
C GLN A 27 24.46 -47.25 -4.24
N THR A 28 24.92 -46.19 -4.92
CA THR A 28 24.26 -45.69 -6.13
C THR A 28 24.57 -46.64 -7.29
N VAL A 29 23.51 -47.18 -7.88
CA VAL A 29 23.53 -48.16 -8.96
C VAL A 29 22.70 -47.71 -10.19
N THR A 30 22.57 -46.41 -10.36
CA THR A 30 21.79 -45.81 -11.47
C THR A 30 22.33 -46.24 -12.83
N ASP A 31 23.62 -46.47 -12.99
CA ASP A 31 24.30 -46.95 -14.19
C ASP A 31 23.93 -48.41 -14.56
N TRP A 32 23.34 -49.17 -13.66
CA TRP A 32 22.80 -50.49 -13.93
C TRP A 32 21.46 -50.45 -14.71
N PHE A 33 20.90 -49.26 -14.87
CA PHE A 33 19.60 -49.06 -15.51
C PHE A 33 19.72 -48.12 -16.70
N ASP A 34 18.88 -48.35 -17.71
CA ASP A 34 18.57 -47.41 -18.74
C ASP A 34 17.41 -46.54 -18.20
N VAL A 35 17.67 -45.26 -17.94
CA VAL A 35 16.70 -44.29 -17.45
C VAL A 35 16.21 -43.44 -18.61
N ALA A 36 14.91 -43.49 -18.91
CA ALA A 36 14.29 -42.68 -19.93
C ALA A 36 13.18 -41.82 -19.33
N VAL A 37 13.11 -40.55 -19.75
CA VAL A 37 12.05 -39.60 -19.38
C VAL A 37 11.37 -39.10 -20.63
N GLU A 38 10.09 -39.40 -20.77
CA GLU A 38 9.25 -39.01 -21.90
C GLU A 38 8.00 -38.24 -21.37
N GLY A 39 8.09 -36.91 -21.35
CA GLY A 39 7.05 -36.06 -20.73
C GLY A 39 6.94 -36.34 -19.24
N GLN A 40 5.79 -36.80 -18.75
CA GLN A 40 5.54 -37.19 -17.35
C GLN A 40 5.90 -38.64 -17.03
N LYS A 41 6.31 -39.45 -18.05
CA LYS A 41 6.64 -40.85 -17.84
C LYS A 41 8.13 -41.02 -17.58
N VAL A 42 8.46 -41.65 -16.46
CA VAL A 42 9.81 -42.12 -16.12
C VAL A 42 9.84 -43.63 -16.29
N THR A 43 10.82 -44.15 -17.02
CA THR A 43 11.05 -45.55 -17.17
C THR A 43 12.49 -45.89 -16.79
N CYS A 44 12.65 -46.78 -15.83
CA CYS A 44 13.96 -47.34 -15.42
C CYS A 44 13.98 -48.83 -15.80
N ARG A 45 14.77 -49.18 -16.79
CA ARG A 45 14.93 -50.56 -17.27
C ARG A 45 16.27 -51.11 -16.85
N ALA A 46 16.31 -52.22 -16.13
CA ALA A 46 17.54 -52.89 -15.80
C ALA A 46 18.24 -53.37 -17.10
N LYS A 47 19.54 -53.08 -17.22
CA LYS A 47 20.39 -53.49 -18.33
C LYS A 47 20.60 -55.00 -18.31
N ALA A 48 20.68 -55.64 -19.47
CA ALA A 48 20.88 -57.08 -19.56
C ALA A 48 22.21 -57.53 -18.93
N GLU A 49 23.24 -56.73 -19.06
CA GLU A 49 24.56 -56.98 -18.46
C GLU A 49 24.52 -56.88 -16.92
N SER A 50 23.76 -55.95 -16.37
CA SER A 50 23.60 -55.80 -14.93
C SER A 50 22.80 -56.91 -14.29
N LEU A 51 21.84 -57.52 -15.02
CA LEU A 51 21.05 -58.64 -14.54
C LEU A 51 21.84 -59.95 -14.40
N GLN A 52 23.06 -59.99 -14.92
CA GLN A 52 23.99 -61.12 -14.76
C GLN A 52 24.95 -60.96 -13.59
N ASP A 53 24.97 -59.80 -12.94
CA ASP A 53 25.77 -59.50 -11.78
C ASP A 53 25.20 -60.17 -10.53
N GLU A 54 26.05 -60.71 -9.65
CA GLU A 54 25.62 -61.23 -8.35
C GLU A 54 24.89 -60.22 -7.50
N ALA A 55 24.98 -58.91 -7.86
CA ALA A 55 24.30 -57.81 -7.21
C ALA A 55 22.76 -57.81 -7.44
N PHE A 56 22.27 -58.44 -8.51
CA PHE A 56 20.82 -58.68 -8.76
C PHE A 56 20.35 -60.01 -8.17
N THR A 57 20.66 -60.28 -6.93
CA THR A 57 20.33 -61.52 -6.22
C THR A 57 18.93 -61.42 -5.56
N ASP A 58 18.38 -62.57 -5.12
CA ASP A 58 17.11 -62.64 -4.40
C ASP A 58 17.12 -61.78 -3.13
N ASN A 59 15.99 -61.12 -2.83
CA ASN A 59 15.72 -60.29 -1.66
C ASN A 59 16.49 -58.95 -1.60
N GLN A 60 16.93 -58.41 -2.71
CA GLN A 60 17.49 -57.06 -2.73
C GLN A 60 16.46 -55.97 -2.92
N THR A 61 16.63 -54.83 -2.26
CA THR A 61 15.77 -53.67 -2.36
C THR A 61 16.49 -52.58 -3.17
N TYR A 62 15.78 -51.99 -4.11
CA TYR A 62 16.26 -50.84 -4.87
C TYR A 62 15.32 -49.65 -4.62
N THR A 63 15.90 -48.52 -4.21
CA THR A 63 15.19 -47.28 -3.99
C THR A 63 15.36 -46.37 -5.20
N PHE A 64 14.28 -46.04 -5.89
CA PHE A 64 14.24 -45.13 -7.01
C PHE A 64 13.83 -43.76 -6.48
N THR A 65 14.67 -42.74 -6.67
CA THR A 65 14.43 -41.38 -6.23
C THR A 65 14.39 -40.46 -7.43
N LEU A 66 13.27 -39.70 -7.56
CA LEU A 66 13.13 -38.63 -8.53
C LEU A 66 12.64 -37.36 -7.80
N LYS A 67 13.11 -36.21 -8.23
CA LYS A 67 12.65 -34.91 -7.72
C LYS A 67 11.65 -34.33 -8.71
N VAL A 68 10.50 -33.94 -8.17
CA VAL A 68 9.43 -33.32 -8.93
C VAL A 68 9.10 -31.95 -8.34
N ARG A 69 8.60 -31.06 -9.19
CA ARG A 69 8.05 -29.76 -8.80
C ARG A 69 6.65 -29.63 -9.37
N GLN A 70 5.82 -28.79 -8.76
CA GLN A 70 4.56 -28.37 -9.35
C GLN A 70 4.84 -27.54 -10.61
N ARG A 71 4.09 -27.76 -11.66
CA ARG A 71 4.12 -26.92 -12.87
C ARG A 71 3.45 -25.58 -12.58
N PRO A 72 3.79 -24.52 -13.36
CA PRO A 72 3.09 -23.25 -13.25
C PRO A 72 1.57 -23.42 -13.35
N GLU A 73 0.83 -22.72 -12.53
CA GLU A 73 -0.64 -22.83 -12.48
C GLU A 73 -1.31 -22.51 -13.82
N SER A 74 -0.70 -21.64 -14.63
CA SER A 74 -1.18 -21.32 -15.99
C SER A 74 -1.15 -22.51 -16.96
N GLU A 75 -0.43 -23.59 -16.60
CA GLU A 75 -0.24 -24.78 -17.44
C GLU A 75 -1.03 -26.00 -16.94
N ILE A 76 -1.74 -25.89 -15.81
CA ILE A 76 -2.44 -27.00 -15.17
C ILE A 76 -3.90 -26.66 -14.88
N ASN A 77 -4.73 -27.71 -14.84
CA ASN A 77 -6.10 -27.58 -14.33
C ASN A 77 -6.12 -27.91 -12.83
N ILE A 78 -5.96 -26.87 -12.00
CA ILE A 78 -5.95 -27.01 -10.55
C ILE A 78 -7.21 -27.65 -10.00
N SER A 79 -8.39 -27.33 -10.58
CA SER A 79 -9.67 -27.86 -10.10
C SER A 79 -9.74 -29.41 -10.12
N LYS A 80 -8.92 -30.06 -10.94
CA LYS A 80 -8.80 -31.54 -10.98
C LYS A 80 -8.23 -32.12 -9.66
N TYR A 81 -7.38 -31.35 -8.99
CA TYR A 81 -6.61 -31.79 -7.81
C TYR A 81 -7.07 -31.13 -6.52
N LEU A 82 -8.00 -30.17 -6.60
CA LEU A 82 -8.43 -29.39 -5.45
C LEU A 82 -9.06 -30.30 -4.38
N ALA A 83 -8.55 -30.20 -3.16
CA ALA A 83 -9.08 -30.91 -2.02
C ALA A 83 -10.38 -30.25 -1.50
N GLU A 84 -11.17 -30.98 -0.73
CA GLU A 84 -12.43 -30.50 -0.15
C GLU A 84 -12.24 -29.31 0.80
N ASP A 85 -11.02 -29.13 1.31
CA ASP A 85 -10.68 -27.99 2.18
C ASP A 85 -10.66 -26.64 1.43
N GLY A 86 -10.63 -26.64 0.09
CA GLY A 86 -10.72 -25.46 -0.77
C GLY A 86 -9.45 -24.58 -0.81
N TYR A 87 -8.32 -25.08 -0.30
CA TYR A 87 -7.04 -24.36 -0.34
C TYR A 87 -5.81 -25.24 -0.56
N SER A 88 -6.00 -26.56 -0.68
CA SER A 88 -4.92 -27.48 -0.98
C SER A 88 -5.24 -28.35 -2.19
N ILE A 89 -4.22 -28.93 -2.77
CA ILE A 89 -4.32 -29.98 -3.78
C ILE A 89 -3.90 -31.31 -3.20
N LEU A 90 -4.51 -32.37 -3.67
CA LEU A 90 -4.12 -33.75 -3.42
C LEU A 90 -3.73 -34.38 -4.75
N VAL A 91 -2.45 -34.64 -4.91
CA VAL A 91 -1.90 -35.20 -6.13
C VAL A 91 -1.58 -36.67 -5.90
N PRO A 92 -2.26 -37.61 -6.61
CA PRO A 92 -1.95 -39.02 -6.51
C PRO A 92 -0.69 -39.35 -7.29
N ASN A 93 0.04 -40.33 -6.80
CA ASN A 93 1.12 -40.95 -7.55
C ASN A 93 1.21 -42.44 -7.24
N HIS A 94 1.51 -43.21 -8.24
CA HIS A 94 1.79 -44.64 -8.12
C HIS A 94 2.80 -45.06 -9.19
N ALA A 95 3.60 -46.06 -8.89
CA ALA A 95 4.52 -46.65 -9.83
C ALA A 95 4.16 -48.10 -10.14
N SER A 96 4.57 -48.59 -11.28
CA SER A 96 4.43 -49.97 -11.66
C SER A 96 5.80 -50.64 -11.89
N MET A 97 5.88 -51.92 -11.62
CA MET A 97 7.05 -52.72 -11.92
C MET A 97 6.63 -53.91 -12.77
N SER A 98 7.32 -54.15 -13.87
CA SER A 98 7.10 -55.36 -14.70
C SER A 98 8.42 -56.13 -14.83
N TYR A 99 8.29 -57.43 -14.94
CA TYR A 99 9.45 -58.29 -15.18
C TYR A 99 9.04 -59.45 -16.12
N GLU A 100 10.03 -59.97 -16.82
CA GLU A 100 9.94 -61.16 -17.63
C GLU A 100 10.95 -62.20 -17.17
N ARG A 101 10.49 -63.45 -17.04
CA ARG A 101 11.33 -64.59 -16.66
C ARG A 101 11.99 -65.19 -17.90
N THR A 102 13.03 -65.95 -17.71
CA THR A 102 13.76 -66.67 -18.81
C THR A 102 12.87 -67.66 -19.58
N ASN A 103 11.76 -68.11 -19.02
CA ASN A 103 10.80 -68.99 -19.67
C ASN A 103 9.71 -68.22 -20.48
N GLY A 104 9.83 -66.89 -20.59
CA GLY A 104 8.88 -66.03 -21.31
C GLY A 104 7.60 -65.67 -20.54
N SER A 105 7.48 -66.13 -19.26
CA SER A 105 6.37 -65.69 -18.41
C SER A 105 6.77 -64.35 -17.70
N GLY A 106 5.86 -63.44 -17.59
CA GLY A 106 6.06 -62.15 -16.94
C GLY A 106 4.91 -61.78 -16.03
N ASP A 107 5.08 -60.76 -15.23
CA ASP A 107 4.04 -60.19 -14.41
C ASP A 107 4.24 -58.66 -14.22
N THR A 108 3.19 -57.98 -13.86
CA THR A 108 3.20 -56.54 -13.58
C THR A 108 2.58 -56.32 -12.19
N MET A 109 3.22 -55.50 -11.38
CA MET A 109 2.75 -55.14 -10.06
C MET A 109 2.72 -53.63 -9.96
N ASP A 110 1.65 -53.09 -9.38
CA ASP A 110 1.50 -51.68 -9.08
C ASP A 110 1.76 -51.42 -7.58
N THR A 111 2.32 -50.27 -7.27
CA THR A 111 2.38 -49.78 -5.88
C THR A 111 0.98 -49.34 -5.44
N GLU A 112 0.81 -49.20 -4.12
CA GLU A 112 -0.32 -48.41 -3.63
C GLU A 112 -0.19 -46.95 -4.09
N THR A 113 -1.34 -46.27 -4.26
CA THR A 113 -1.36 -44.84 -4.57
C THR A 113 -1.01 -44.05 -3.36
N VAL A 114 -0.01 -43.19 -3.48
CA VAL A 114 0.39 -42.22 -2.47
C VAL A 114 -0.18 -40.85 -2.87
N TRP A 115 -0.71 -40.13 -1.89
CA TRP A 115 -1.24 -38.80 -2.09
C TRP A 115 -0.31 -37.74 -1.48
N VAL A 116 0.11 -36.80 -2.31
CA VAL A 116 0.94 -35.65 -1.87
C VAL A 116 0.04 -34.44 -1.77
N LYS A 117 0.06 -33.80 -0.61
CA LYS A 117 -0.69 -32.56 -0.34
C LYS A 117 0.20 -31.34 -0.66
N GLY A 118 -0.28 -30.48 -1.55
CA GLY A 118 0.27 -29.16 -1.82
C GLY A 118 -0.68 -28.05 -1.33
N VAL A 119 -0.18 -26.86 -1.16
CA VAL A 119 -0.97 -25.65 -0.83
C VAL A 119 -1.08 -24.78 -2.06
N ILE A 120 -2.27 -24.24 -2.31
CA ILE A 120 -2.50 -23.28 -3.38
C ILE A 120 -2.61 -21.89 -2.74
N PRO A 121 -1.72 -20.96 -3.11
CA PRO A 121 -1.82 -19.59 -2.62
C PRO A 121 -3.09 -18.92 -3.16
N PRO A 122 -3.86 -18.21 -2.31
CA PRO A 122 -4.94 -17.35 -2.76
C PRO A 122 -4.38 -16.10 -3.45
N GLU A 123 -5.25 -15.37 -4.12
CA GLU A 123 -4.93 -14.05 -4.67
C GLU A 123 -5.76 -13.00 -3.94
N LEU A 124 -5.14 -12.29 -3.01
CA LEU A 124 -5.77 -11.22 -2.25
C LEU A 124 -5.52 -9.87 -2.93
N GLU A 125 -6.59 -9.13 -3.14
CA GLU A 125 -6.56 -7.72 -3.51
C GLU A 125 -6.95 -6.87 -2.30
N VAL A 126 -6.12 -5.87 -1.97
CA VAL A 126 -6.34 -4.94 -0.87
C VAL A 126 -6.49 -3.55 -1.45
N LYS A 127 -7.52 -2.81 -1.01
CA LYS A 127 -7.74 -1.41 -1.35
C LYS A 127 -8.04 -0.61 -0.09
N LYS A 128 -7.39 0.54 0.03
CA LYS A 128 -7.64 1.50 1.10
C LYS A 128 -8.02 2.84 0.53
N ASN A 129 -9.15 3.36 0.97
CA ASN A 129 -9.71 4.63 0.55
C ASN A 129 -9.82 5.57 1.74
N THR A 130 -9.70 6.87 1.48
CA THR A 130 -9.95 7.94 2.46
C THR A 130 -10.96 8.93 1.90
N SER A 131 -11.77 9.52 2.78
CA SER A 131 -12.74 10.55 2.42
C SER A 131 -12.08 11.87 2.01
N GLN A 132 -10.89 12.12 2.51
CA GLN A 132 -10.12 13.33 2.21
C GLN A 132 -8.63 13.05 2.30
N TYR A 133 -7.88 13.68 1.43
CA TYR A 133 -6.43 13.59 1.38
C TYR A 133 -5.77 14.60 2.31
N GLU A 134 -6.22 15.87 2.23
CA GLU A 134 -5.73 16.98 3.03
C GLU A 134 -6.69 17.24 4.20
N TRP A 135 -6.14 17.40 5.39
CA TRP A 135 -6.92 17.69 6.59
C TRP A 135 -6.11 18.58 7.57
N LYS A 136 -6.81 19.18 8.49
CA LYS A 136 -6.25 19.98 9.58
C LYS A 136 -6.49 19.30 10.93
N THR A 137 -5.73 19.72 11.94
CA THR A 137 -5.89 19.25 13.31
C THR A 137 -7.34 19.31 13.77
N GLY A 138 -7.83 18.20 14.31
CA GLY A 138 -9.19 18.04 14.82
C GLY A 138 -10.20 17.52 13.80
N ASP A 139 -9.87 17.49 12.51
CA ASP A 139 -10.75 16.91 11.49
C ASP A 139 -10.98 15.41 11.73
N ILE A 140 -12.18 14.96 11.36
CA ILE A 140 -12.53 13.55 11.36
C ILE A 140 -12.43 13.02 9.94
N ILE A 141 -11.66 11.94 9.77
CA ILE A 141 -11.35 11.33 8.49
C ILE A 141 -11.98 9.95 8.44
N ASP A 142 -12.75 9.68 7.39
CA ASP A 142 -13.34 8.37 7.13
C ASP A 142 -12.38 7.54 6.26
N TYR A 143 -12.16 6.29 6.68
CA TYR A 143 -11.40 5.29 5.94
C TYR A 143 -12.28 4.10 5.60
N GLU A 144 -12.03 3.52 4.43
CA GLU A 144 -12.60 2.26 3.99
C GLU A 144 -11.48 1.35 3.48
N VAL A 145 -11.43 0.14 4.02
CA VAL A 145 -10.54 -0.94 3.57
C VAL A 145 -11.38 -2.04 2.95
N LEU A 146 -10.99 -2.46 1.75
CA LEU A 146 -11.60 -3.57 1.03
C LEU A 146 -10.54 -4.65 0.83
N VAL A 147 -10.87 -5.88 1.24
CA VAL A 147 -10.02 -7.06 0.99
C VAL A 147 -10.86 -8.10 0.28
N SER A 148 -10.46 -8.49 -0.91
CA SER A 148 -11.16 -9.49 -1.73
C SER A 148 -10.25 -10.64 -2.13
N GLN A 149 -10.83 -11.83 -2.28
CA GLN A 149 -10.17 -13.00 -2.84
C GLN A 149 -10.62 -13.17 -4.29
N THR A 150 -9.67 -13.06 -5.24
CA THR A 150 -9.93 -12.98 -6.68
C THR A 150 -9.62 -14.26 -7.43
N LYS A 151 -8.91 -15.21 -6.83
CA LYS A 151 -8.57 -16.49 -7.45
C LYS A 151 -9.72 -17.49 -7.35
N GLN A 152 -10.20 -17.95 -8.51
CA GLN A 152 -11.29 -18.90 -8.60
C GLN A 152 -10.95 -20.23 -7.89
N ASP A 153 -11.95 -20.86 -7.30
CA ASP A 153 -11.90 -22.17 -6.64
C ASP A 153 -10.95 -22.29 -5.43
N VAL A 154 -10.30 -21.19 -5.03
CA VAL A 154 -9.39 -21.14 -3.89
C VAL A 154 -9.97 -20.26 -2.81
N LYS A 155 -9.79 -20.62 -1.54
CA LYS A 155 -10.08 -19.74 -0.39
C LYS A 155 -8.80 -19.34 0.32
N ALA A 156 -8.77 -18.12 0.84
CA ALA A 156 -7.79 -17.70 1.83
C ALA A 156 -8.22 -18.20 3.22
N VAL A 157 -7.27 -18.65 4.04
CA VAL A 157 -7.52 -19.24 5.36
C VAL A 157 -6.86 -18.39 6.43
N ASN A 158 -7.59 -18.15 7.53
CA ASN A 158 -7.13 -17.33 8.66
C ASN A 158 -6.61 -15.97 8.17
N VAL A 159 -7.48 -15.23 7.47
CA VAL A 159 -7.13 -13.90 6.95
C VAL A 159 -6.98 -12.93 8.11
N VAL A 160 -5.83 -12.29 8.20
CA VAL A 160 -5.52 -11.26 9.19
C VAL A 160 -5.28 -9.95 8.46
N ILE A 161 -6.02 -8.91 8.87
CA ILE A 161 -5.91 -7.57 8.32
C ILE A 161 -5.52 -6.64 9.46
N THR A 162 -4.43 -5.90 9.27
CA THR A 162 -3.92 -4.94 10.26
C THR A 162 -3.78 -3.56 9.63
N ASP A 163 -4.08 -2.56 10.42
CA ASP A 163 -3.90 -1.15 10.09
C ASP A 163 -3.19 -0.48 11.26
N GLU A 164 -1.94 -0.10 11.04
CA GLU A 164 -1.15 0.66 12.01
C GLU A 164 -1.24 2.14 11.63
N LEU A 165 -1.97 2.90 12.45
CA LEU A 165 -2.17 4.31 12.22
C LEU A 165 -0.87 5.09 12.45
N PRO A 166 -0.54 6.05 11.57
CA PRO A 166 0.53 6.99 11.85
C PRO A 166 0.20 7.86 13.08
N SER A 167 1.22 8.37 13.76
CA SER A 167 1.09 9.14 15.02
C SER A 167 0.20 10.38 14.92
N CYS A 168 -0.04 10.86 13.71
CA CYS A 168 -0.94 11.98 13.42
C CYS A 168 -2.42 11.62 13.42
N LEU A 169 -2.77 10.35 13.52
CA LEU A 169 -4.13 9.86 13.52
C LEU A 169 -4.43 9.09 14.80
N GLN A 170 -5.61 9.31 15.35
CA GLN A 170 -6.14 8.58 16.49
C GLN A 170 -7.45 7.90 16.10
N LEU A 171 -7.55 6.60 16.32
CA LEU A 171 -8.78 5.84 16.08
C LEU A 171 -9.90 6.33 17.01
N LEU A 172 -11.06 6.64 16.43
CA LEU A 172 -12.22 7.01 17.22
C LEU A 172 -12.93 5.76 17.74
N GLU A 173 -13.05 5.67 19.07
CA GLU A 173 -13.69 4.55 19.75
C GLU A 173 -15.16 4.37 19.30
N GLY A 174 -15.54 3.12 19.01
CA GLY A 174 -16.90 2.78 18.56
C GLY A 174 -17.25 3.24 17.14
N GLN A 175 -16.35 3.88 16.41
CA GLN A 175 -16.56 4.37 15.05
C GLN A 175 -15.87 3.47 14.01
N TYR A 176 -16.10 2.15 14.13
CA TYR A 176 -15.59 1.15 13.21
C TYR A 176 -16.61 0.04 12.98
N ALA A 177 -16.61 -0.52 11.79
CA ALA A 177 -17.47 -1.63 11.39
C ALA A 177 -16.73 -2.59 10.45
N VAL A 178 -16.96 -3.90 10.63
CA VAL A 178 -16.49 -4.94 9.71
C VAL A 178 -17.71 -5.62 9.12
N GLU A 179 -17.73 -5.71 7.80
CA GLU A 179 -18.78 -6.38 7.04
C GLU A 179 -18.14 -7.38 6.08
N THR A 180 -18.76 -8.54 5.94
CA THR A 180 -18.42 -9.53 4.91
C THR A 180 -19.52 -9.60 3.88
N SER A 181 -19.18 -9.56 2.60
CA SER A 181 -20.15 -9.72 1.52
C SER A 181 -20.63 -11.16 1.42
N GLN A 182 -21.85 -11.35 0.90
CA GLN A 182 -22.42 -12.64 0.48
C GLN A 182 -22.52 -13.72 1.57
N GLY A 183 -22.62 -13.35 2.85
CA GLY A 183 -22.75 -14.32 3.92
C GLY A 183 -21.47 -15.08 4.26
N GLY A 184 -20.31 -14.50 3.95
CA GLY A 184 -19.01 -15.00 4.36
C GLY A 184 -18.90 -15.21 5.87
N GLU A 185 -17.90 -15.96 6.30
CA GLU A 185 -17.65 -16.22 7.72
C GLU A 185 -17.44 -14.91 8.48
N ASN A 186 -17.96 -14.85 9.70
CA ASN A 186 -17.89 -13.62 10.50
C ASN A 186 -16.45 -13.24 10.79
N CYS A 187 -16.05 -12.06 10.34
CA CYS A 187 -14.82 -11.43 10.76
C CYS A 187 -15.00 -10.74 12.09
N THR A 188 -13.99 -10.79 12.92
CA THR A 188 -13.98 -10.13 14.23
C THR A 188 -12.88 -9.07 14.25
N LEU A 189 -13.20 -7.90 14.81
CA LEU A 189 -12.20 -6.91 15.16
C LEU A 189 -11.60 -7.29 16.51
N THR A 190 -10.30 -7.53 16.51
CA THR A 190 -9.49 -7.81 17.68
C THR A 190 -8.38 -6.78 17.80
N GLY A 191 -7.89 -6.50 18.99
CA GLY A 191 -6.76 -5.61 19.19
C GLY A 191 -7.01 -4.18 18.69
N GLN A 192 -8.04 -3.54 19.22
CA GLN A 192 -8.30 -2.14 19.01
C GLN A 192 -7.53 -1.33 20.04
N GLY A 193 -6.70 -0.43 19.59
CA GLY A 193 -5.97 0.52 20.40
C GLY A 193 -5.98 1.90 19.74
N GLU A 194 -5.48 2.92 20.44
CA GLU A 194 -5.39 4.27 19.89
C GLU A 194 -4.60 4.34 18.58
N ASN A 195 -3.70 3.37 18.36
CA ASN A 195 -2.74 3.36 17.25
C ASN A 195 -3.12 2.39 16.12
N GLY A 196 -4.33 1.85 16.08
CA GLY A 196 -4.74 1.00 14.99
C GLY A 196 -5.70 -0.12 15.36
N TRP A 197 -5.94 -1.04 14.43
CA TRP A 197 -6.86 -2.15 14.58
C TRP A 197 -6.36 -3.41 13.88
N LYS A 198 -6.89 -4.55 14.31
CA LYS A 198 -6.69 -5.86 13.71
C LYS A 198 -8.04 -6.53 13.48
N ALA A 199 -8.27 -7.05 12.27
CA ALA A 199 -9.40 -7.90 11.96
C ALA A 199 -8.93 -9.32 11.65
N GLU A 200 -9.67 -10.32 12.12
CA GLU A 200 -9.40 -11.74 11.89
C GLU A 200 -10.64 -12.39 11.29
N CYS A 201 -10.45 -13.06 10.15
CA CYS A 201 -11.49 -13.76 9.40
C CYS A 201 -11.07 -15.20 9.19
N PRO A 202 -11.86 -16.19 9.59
CA PRO A 202 -11.49 -17.61 9.45
C PRO A 202 -11.22 -18.01 8.01
N SER A 203 -11.99 -17.47 7.06
CA SER A 203 -11.74 -17.69 5.64
C SER A 203 -12.33 -16.58 4.77
N LEU A 204 -11.80 -16.47 3.55
CA LEU A 204 -12.32 -15.62 2.48
C LEU A 204 -12.31 -16.40 1.17
N LYS A 205 -13.50 -16.65 0.61
CA LYS A 205 -13.67 -17.44 -0.62
C LYS A 205 -13.60 -16.57 -1.87
N TYR A 206 -13.45 -17.21 -3.02
CA TYR A 206 -13.52 -16.53 -4.30
C TYR A 206 -14.78 -15.67 -4.43
N GLY A 207 -14.59 -14.42 -4.81
CA GLY A 207 -15.67 -13.43 -4.98
C GLY A 207 -16.22 -12.83 -3.69
N GLU A 208 -15.79 -13.30 -2.50
CA GLU A 208 -16.11 -12.66 -1.23
C GLU A 208 -15.21 -11.46 -0.97
N MET A 209 -15.74 -10.49 -0.23
CA MET A 209 -15.06 -9.26 0.14
C MET A 209 -15.30 -8.92 1.61
N ILE A 210 -14.25 -8.52 2.28
CA ILE A 210 -14.28 -7.93 3.62
C ILE A 210 -14.23 -6.42 3.43
N THR A 211 -15.16 -5.70 4.07
CA THR A 211 -15.18 -4.24 4.12
C THR A 211 -15.02 -3.78 5.55
N ILE A 212 -13.99 -2.98 5.81
CA ILE A 212 -13.74 -2.40 7.14
C ILE A 212 -13.83 -0.89 7.00
N ARG A 213 -14.74 -0.26 7.77
CA ARG A 213 -14.89 1.18 7.84
C ARG A 213 -14.53 1.67 9.22
N PHE A 214 -13.76 2.73 9.28
CA PHE A 214 -13.36 3.33 10.54
C PHE A 214 -13.14 4.83 10.39
N LYS A 215 -13.16 5.54 11.52
CA LYS A 215 -12.91 6.97 11.58
C LYS A 215 -11.72 7.26 12.46
N CYS A 216 -10.90 8.20 12.01
CA CYS A 216 -9.79 8.73 12.77
C CYS A 216 -9.96 10.23 13.01
N GLN A 217 -9.40 10.72 14.11
CA GLN A 217 -9.25 12.14 14.36
C GLN A 217 -7.80 12.55 14.10
N ALA A 218 -7.61 13.66 13.40
CA ALA A 218 -6.31 14.24 13.15
C ALA A 218 -5.74 14.91 14.41
N SER A 219 -4.47 14.63 14.75
CA SER A 219 -3.78 15.20 15.90
C SER A 219 -2.92 16.42 15.53
N ALA A 220 -2.56 17.24 16.53
CA ALA A 220 -1.77 18.46 16.36
C ALA A 220 -0.31 18.19 15.95
N ASP A 221 0.23 17.02 16.24
CA ASP A 221 1.68 16.75 16.21
C ASP A 221 2.25 16.52 14.80
N SER A 222 1.43 16.70 13.75
CA SER A 222 1.75 16.20 12.42
C SER A 222 1.75 17.25 11.32
N ASN A 223 1.60 18.52 11.67
CA ASN A 223 1.55 19.58 10.68
C ASN A 223 2.78 19.59 9.76
N GLY A 224 2.53 19.66 8.46
CA GLY A 224 3.56 19.81 7.45
C GLY A 224 4.35 18.55 7.11
N GLN A 225 3.90 17.37 7.55
CA GLN A 225 4.48 16.08 7.16
C GLN A 225 3.47 15.29 6.35
N GLU A 226 3.95 14.59 5.34
CA GLU A 226 3.17 13.56 4.66
C GLU A 226 3.18 12.28 5.47
N TRP A 227 2.06 11.60 5.48
CA TRP A 227 1.89 10.36 6.21
C TRP A 227 1.20 9.31 5.36
N GLU A 228 1.74 8.11 5.41
CA GLU A 228 1.14 6.93 4.81
C GLU A 228 0.36 6.19 5.89
N ASN A 229 -0.94 6.01 5.68
CA ASN A 229 -1.74 5.11 6.49
C ASN A 229 -1.87 3.77 5.78
N ILE A 230 -1.11 2.75 6.24
CA ILE A 230 -0.90 1.47 5.55
C ILE A 230 -1.77 0.39 6.17
N VAL A 231 -2.50 -0.33 5.32
CA VAL A 231 -3.18 -1.58 5.67
C VAL A 231 -2.40 -2.77 5.12
N THR A 232 -2.32 -3.83 5.91
CA THR A 232 -1.65 -5.09 5.53
C THR A 232 -2.62 -6.26 5.71
N ALA A 233 -2.76 -7.11 4.69
CA ALA A 233 -3.51 -8.36 4.75
C ALA A 233 -2.59 -9.56 4.55
N THR A 234 -2.77 -10.60 5.39
CA THR A 234 -2.10 -11.90 5.30
C THR A 234 -3.12 -13.03 5.37
N ALA A 235 -2.74 -14.23 4.98
CA ALA A 235 -3.51 -15.44 5.18
C ALA A 235 -2.54 -16.63 5.36
N ASP A 236 -2.90 -17.66 6.10
CA ASP A 236 -2.00 -18.79 6.38
C ASP A 236 -1.49 -19.45 5.10
N ASN A 237 -2.31 -19.51 4.06
CA ASN A 237 -1.95 -20.07 2.76
C ASN A 237 -1.50 -19.03 1.72
N LEU A 238 -1.35 -17.76 2.10
CA LEU A 238 -0.75 -16.72 1.23
C LEU A 238 0.77 -16.82 1.32
N ILE A 239 1.32 -17.75 0.58
CA ILE A 239 2.75 -18.08 0.56
C ILE A 239 3.33 -17.91 -0.84
N ASN A 240 4.61 -17.59 -0.91
CA ASN A 240 5.34 -17.64 -2.16
C ASN A 240 5.53 -19.11 -2.58
N PRO A 241 5.05 -19.53 -3.75
CA PRO A 241 5.11 -20.94 -4.17
C PRO A 241 6.54 -21.43 -4.44
N GLU A 242 7.50 -20.54 -4.67
CA GLU A 242 8.89 -20.90 -4.95
C GLU A 242 9.74 -21.01 -3.68
N THR A 243 9.52 -20.10 -2.72
CA THR A 243 10.31 -20.04 -1.48
C THR A 243 9.61 -20.66 -0.27
N GLY A 244 8.28 -20.82 -0.31
CA GLY A 244 7.45 -21.24 0.81
C GLY A 244 7.30 -20.17 1.91
N GLU A 245 7.79 -18.97 1.69
CA GLU A 245 7.70 -17.87 2.65
C GLU A 245 6.32 -17.24 2.68
N GLN A 246 5.92 -16.78 3.87
CA GLN A 246 4.68 -16.03 4.07
C GLN A 246 4.72 -14.71 3.30
N GLU A 247 3.67 -14.45 2.53
CA GLU A 247 3.48 -13.18 1.84
C GLU A 247 2.43 -12.30 2.51
N SER A 248 2.41 -11.04 2.14
CA SER A 248 1.38 -10.08 2.50
C SER A 248 0.94 -9.24 1.31
N ARG A 249 -0.27 -8.70 1.38
CA ARG A 249 -0.77 -7.69 0.45
C ARG A 249 -1.01 -6.40 1.22
N LYS A 250 -0.65 -5.29 0.60
CA LYS A 250 -0.71 -3.96 1.22
C LYS A 250 -1.35 -2.96 0.28
N ASP A 251 -2.03 -2.00 0.86
CA ASP A 251 -2.39 -0.74 0.22
C ASP A 251 -2.29 0.39 1.24
N MET A 252 -2.24 1.62 0.76
CA MET A 252 -2.10 2.80 1.61
C MET A 252 -3.04 3.92 1.17
N ALA A 253 -3.39 4.76 2.12
CA ALA A 253 -3.97 6.06 1.86
C ALA A 253 -2.97 7.12 2.33
N GLU A 254 -2.49 7.90 1.39
CA GLU A 254 -1.66 9.06 1.68
C GLU A 254 -2.49 10.16 2.30
N VAL A 255 -1.94 10.84 3.30
CA VAL A 255 -2.59 11.97 3.98
C VAL A 255 -1.56 13.05 4.24
N TRP A 256 -1.99 14.30 4.03
CA TRP A 256 -1.16 15.47 4.22
C TRP A 256 -1.83 16.45 5.19
N PRO A 257 -1.38 16.48 6.45
CA PRO A 257 -1.86 17.48 7.40
C PRO A 257 -1.44 18.88 6.99
N ASN A 258 -2.40 19.76 6.85
CA ASN A 258 -2.18 21.15 6.46
C ASN A 258 -2.87 22.10 7.45
N SER A 259 -2.19 22.43 8.54
CA SER A 259 -2.64 23.40 9.53
C SER A 259 -1.66 24.56 9.59
N PRO A 260 -1.66 25.45 8.61
CA PRO A 260 -0.77 26.59 8.58
C PRO A 260 -1.08 27.57 9.71
N GLN A 261 -0.04 28.21 10.23
CA GLN A 261 -0.15 29.34 11.14
C GLN A 261 0.40 30.58 10.47
N LEU A 262 -0.43 31.62 10.37
CA LEU A 262 -0.02 32.89 9.80
C LEU A 262 0.40 33.87 10.93
N GLU A 263 1.51 34.54 10.70
CA GLU A 263 1.92 35.69 11.45
C GLU A 263 1.82 36.96 10.59
N ILE A 264 1.36 38.03 11.21
CA ILE A 264 1.24 39.34 10.56
C ILE A 264 2.03 40.37 11.35
N ASP A 265 2.88 41.12 10.64
CA ASP A 265 3.62 42.23 11.18
C ASP A 265 3.30 43.52 10.39
N LYS A 266 3.05 44.62 11.08
CA LYS A 266 2.77 45.89 10.44
C LYS A 266 3.67 46.99 11.03
N THR A 267 4.35 47.70 10.16
CA THR A 267 5.28 48.77 10.51
C THR A 267 4.97 50.04 9.74
N ALA A 268 5.36 51.18 10.27
CA ALA A 268 5.31 52.48 9.60
C ALA A 268 6.72 53.05 9.48
N ASP A 269 6.97 53.85 8.45
CA ASP A 269 8.27 54.52 8.23
C ASP A 269 8.50 55.68 9.20
N LYS A 270 7.42 56.21 9.78
CA LYS A 270 7.45 57.28 10.77
C LYS A 270 6.27 57.13 11.75
N TYR A 271 6.48 57.63 12.99
CA TYR A 271 5.46 57.59 14.06
C TYR A 271 4.86 58.96 14.37
N GLU A 272 5.47 60.04 13.82
CA GLU A 272 5.00 61.41 13.95
C GLU A 272 4.88 62.00 12.54
N TRP A 273 3.80 62.70 12.29
CA TRP A 273 3.55 63.34 11.00
C TRP A 273 2.74 64.62 11.15
N GLN A 274 2.79 65.47 10.15
CA GLN A 274 2.00 66.69 10.01
C GLN A 274 0.98 66.52 8.89
N ALA A 275 -0.07 67.32 8.91
CA ALA A 275 -1.07 67.37 7.81
C ALA A 275 -0.37 67.58 6.47
N GLY A 276 -0.76 66.82 5.47
CA GLY A 276 -0.16 66.79 4.11
C GLY A 276 1.04 65.87 3.96
N GLU A 277 1.61 65.36 5.04
CA GLU A 277 2.72 64.42 4.93
C GLU A 277 2.23 63.00 4.57
N GLN A 278 3.10 62.27 3.87
CA GLN A 278 2.93 60.87 3.56
C GLN A 278 3.54 59.97 4.63
N VAL A 279 2.80 58.91 5.00
CA VAL A 279 3.25 57.83 5.87
C VAL A 279 3.23 56.56 5.08
N ALA A 280 4.36 55.85 5.01
CA ALA A 280 4.44 54.54 4.37
C ALA A 280 4.24 53.45 5.42
N TYR A 281 3.31 52.55 5.14
CA TYR A 281 3.05 51.35 5.91
C TYR A 281 3.56 50.11 5.16
N ARG A 282 4.07 49.17 5.94
CA ARG A 282 4.50 47.85 5.41
C ARG A 282 3.84 46.78 6.25
N ILE A 283 3.10 45.88 5.60
CA ILE A 283 2.50 44.68 6.18
C ILE A 283 3.25 43.47 5.64
N VAL A 284 3.67 42.57 6.53
CA VAL A 284 4.29 41.28 6.16
C VAL A 284 3.41 40.18 6.73
N VAL A 285 2.98 39.28 5.89
CA VAL A 285 2.26 38.07 6.28
C VAL A 285 3.12 36.86 5.94
N ASN A 286 3.41 36.03 6.92
CA ASN A 286 4.25 34.85 6.77
C ASN A 286 3.55 33.62 7.33
N ASN A 287 3.61 32.52 6.57
CA ASN A 287 3.26 31.22 7.09
C ASN A 287 4.48 30.62 7.82
N VAL A 288 4.34 30.40 9.13
CA VAL A 288 5.45 29.99 10.01
C VAL A 288 5.47 28.48 10.30
N THR A 289 4.47 27.73 9.80
CA THR A 289 4.43 26.27 10.00
C THR A 289 5.10 25.55 8.86
N ALA A 290 6.22 24.87 9.14
CA ALA A 290 7.01 24.14 8.16
C ALA A 290 6.17 23.10 7.42
N GLY A 291 6.41 22.95 6.11
CA GLY A 291 5.75 21.98 5.26
C GLY A 291 4.28 22.27 4.92
N THR A 292 3.69 23.37 5.40
CA THR A 292 2.29 23.73 5.11
C THR A 292 2.17 24.82 4.05
N ILE A 293 0.99 24.91 3.44
CA ILE A 293 0.61 25.99 2.52
C ILE A 293 -0.72 26.55 3.00
N ALA A 294 -0.72 27.85 3.38
CA ALA A 294 -1.97 28.53 3.70
C ALA A 294 -2.76 28.79 2.40
N LYS A 295 -4.05 28.49 2.42
CA LYS A 295 -4.95 28.65 1.28
C LYS A 295 -5.93 29.77 1.51
N ASP A 296 -6.33 30.43 0.41
CA ASP A 296 -7.35 31.45 0.39
C ASP A 296 -7.09 32.57 1.42
N VAL A 297 -5.85 33.03 1.46
CA VAL A 297 -5.40 34.05 2.40
C VAL A 297 -5.92 35.42 2.00
N THR A 298 -6.61 36.08 2.92
CA THR A 298 -7.10 37.46 2.73
C THR A 298 -6.43 38.34 3.77
N ILE A 299 -5.73 39.37 3.30
CA ILE A 299 -5.10 40.41 4.13
C ILE A 299 -5.93 41.67 4.00
N THR A 300 -6.37 42.22 5.12
CA THR A 300 -7.20 43.42 5.12
C THR A 300 -6.61 44.51 6.02
N ASP A 301 -6.71 45.70 5.53
CA ASP A 301 -6.46 46.95 6.29
C ASP A 301 -7.61 47.90 5.96
N ILE A 302 -8.71 47.78 6.71
CA ILE A 302 -9.96 48.48 6.47
C ILE A 302 -10.26 49.36 7.69
N GLY A 303 -10.74 50.57 7.44
CA GLY A 303 -11.00 51.53 8.49
C GLY A 303 -9.74 52.21 8.94
N LEU A 304 -9.03 52.85 8.04
CA LEU A 304 -7.88 53.68 8.36
C LEU A 304 -8.23 54.66 9.49
N PRO A 305 -7.23 54.92 10.36
CA PRO A 305 -7.44 55.90 11.46
C PRO A 305 -7.99 57.24 10.96
N GLN A 306 -8.79 57.90 11.78
CA GLN A 306 -9.31 59.21 11.47
C GLN A 306 -8.18 60.19 11.07
N GLY A 307 -8.37 60.85 9.93
CA GLY A 307 -7.38 61.77 9.40
C GLY A 307 -6.28 61.12 8.57
N LEU A 308 -6.31 59.80 8.31
CA LEU A 308 -5.48 59.14 7.32
C LEU A 308 -6.31 58.68 6.13
N VAL A 309 -5.87 58.94 4.92
CA VAL A 309 -6.53 58.46 3.69
C VAL A 309 -5.50 57.75 2.83
N LEU A 310 -5.91 56.64 2.17
CA LEU A 310 -5.03 55.88 1.27
C LEU A 310 -4.63 56.74 0.07
N ALA A 311 -3.34 56.88 -0.17
CA ALA A 311 -2.80 57.67 -1.28
C ALA A 311 -2.84 56.88 -2.58
N GLY A 312 -3.60 57.39 -3.58
CA GLY A 312 -3.54 56.88 -4.98
C GLY A 312 -4.21 55.53 -5.25
N GLY A 313 -4.89 54.94 -4.25
CA GLY A 313 -5.62 53.67 -4.40
C GLY A 313 -4.70 52.47 -4.74
N ALA A 314 -5.28 51.40 -5.26
CA ALA A 314 -4.58 50.13 -5.53
C ALA A 314 -3.36 50.27 -6.44
N GLN A 315 -3.34 51.25 -7.37
CA GLN A 315 -2.23 51.44 -8.30
C GLN A 315 -0.95 52.00 -7.64
N SER A 316 -1.07 52.59 -6.45
CA SER A 316 0.07 53.13 -5.66
C SER A 316 0.58 52.14 -4.63
N MET A 317 -0.02 50.98 -4.54
CA MET A 317 0.37 49.92 -3.60
C MET A 317 1.34 48.97 -4.28
N GLU A 318 2.31 48.48 -3.51
CA GLU A 318 3.26 47.48 -3.96
C GLU A 318 3.00 46.16 -3.21
N VAL A 319 2.82 45.08 -3.98
CA VAL A 319 2.66 43.72 -3.43
C VAL A 319 3.85 42.89 -3.87
N LEU A 320 4.61 42.38 -2.90
CA LEU A 320 5.84 41.61 -3.10
C LEU A 320 5.69 40.20 -2.51
N GLY A 321 6.48 39.26 -3.03
CA GLY A 321 6.59 37.91 -2.49
C GLY A 321 5.49 36.94 -2.96
N VAL A 322 4.50 37.40 -3.72
CA VAL A 322 3.49 36.51 -4.33
C VAL A 322 4.18 35.60 -5.34
N GLN A 323 4.08 34.30 -5.15
CA GLN A 323 4.61 33.30 -6.07
C GLN A 323 3.76 33.26 -7.34
N GLN A 324 4.34 32.85 -8.48
CA GLN A 324 3.55 32.60 -9.70
C GLN A 324 2.85 31.26 -9.64
N GLN A 325 3.47 30.27 -8.98
CA GLN A 325 2.93 28.94 -8.77
C GLN A 325 3.50 28.33 -7.48
N VAL A 326 2.79 27.37 -6.93
CA VAL A 326 3.26 26.55 -5.80
C VAL A 326 3.31 25.09 -6.24
N ASN A 327 4.26 24.33 -5.69
CA ASN A 327 4.27 22.88 -5.78
C ASN A 327 3.36 22.34 -4.68
N TYR A 328 2.16 21.94 -5.10
CA TYR A 328 1.13 21.47 -4.18
C TYR A 328 1.21 19.94 -4.07
N PRO A 329 1.29 19.35 -2.86
CA PRO A 329 1.32 17.91 -2.72
C PRO A 329 -0.01 17.29 -3.16
N VAL A 330 0.07 16.17 -3.88
CA VAL A 330 -1.08 15.41 -4.34
C VAL A 330 -0.80 13.92 -4.16
N PRO A 331 -1.83 13.09 -3.85
CA PRO A 331 -1.64 11.66 -3.65
C PRO A 331 -1.20 10.97 -4.95
N ASP A 332 -0.18 10.15 -4.87
CA ASP A 332 0.25 9.24 -5.94
C ASP A 332 0.54 7.83 -5.39
N LYS A 333 -0.39 6.91 -5.64
CA LYS A 333 -0.29 5.51 -5.19
C LYS A 333 0.88 4.72 -5.77
N LYS A 334 1.58 5.24 -6.81
CA LYS A 334 2.68 4.52 -7.47
C LYS A 334 4.06 4.96 -6.98
N THR A 335 4.20 6.24 -6.67
CA THR A 335 5.50 6.86 -6.35
C THR A 335 5.60 7.34 -4.90
N GLY A 336 4.50 7.25 -4.13
CA GLY A 336 4.38 7.73 -2.76
C GLY A 336 4.11 9.22 -2.71
N GLN A 337 4.86 10.06 -3.40
CA GLN A 337 4.72 11.50 -3.36
C GLN A 337 4.75 12.10 -4.76
N ALA A 338 3.72 12.85 -5.11
CA ALA A 338 3.68 13.68 -6.30
C ALA A 338 3.36 15.13 -5.93
N TYR A 339 3.89 16.05 -6.71
CA TYR A 339 3.59 17.47 -6.60
C TYR A 339 2.96 17.97 -7.89
N GLU A 340 1.90 18.73 -7.74
CA GLU A 340 1.25 19.43 -8.84
C GLU A 340 1.59 20.92 -8.79
N ALA A 341 2.06 21.48 -9.88
CA ALA A 341 2.27 22.90 -10.00
C ALA A 341 0.91 23.59 -10.11
N ARG A 342 0.51 24.36 -9.09
CA ARG A 342 -0.72 25.16 -9.07
C ARG A 342 -0.42 26.63 -9.22
N PRO A 343 -1.08 27.35 -10.14
CA PRO A 343 -0.93 28.79 -10.25
C PRO A 343 -1.43 29.48 -8.99
N VAL A 344 -0.82 30.60 -8.64
CA VAL A 344 -1.25 31.44 -7.53
C VAL A 344 -2.08 32.60 -8.09
N ASP A 345 -3.35 32.63 -7.72
CA ASP A 345 -4.23 33.74 -8.02
C ASP A 345 -4.12 34.80 -6.93
N SER A 346 -4.07 36.06 -7.30
CA SER A 346 -4.07 37.18 -6.36
C SER A 346 -4.91 38.33 -6.87
N GLN A 347 -5.55 39.04 -5.95
CA GLN A 347 -6.38 40.20 -6.26
C GLN A 347 -6.25 41.27 -5.18
N LEU A 348 -5.99 42.51 -5.58
CA LEU A 348 -5.95 43.67 -4.73
C LEU A 348 -7.13 44.56 -5.03
N ASN A 349 -7.92 44.88 -4.00
CA ASN A 349 -9.00 45.87 -4.04
C ASN A 349 -8.71 46.96 -3.00
N ALA A 350 -8.75 48.21 -3.39
CA ALA A 350 -8.50 49.35 -2.50
C ALA A 350 -9.39 50.53 -2.80
N ASP A 351 -9.78 51.21 -1.75
CA ASP A 351 -10.51 52.48 -1.79
C ASP A 351 -9.91 53.48 -0.80
N GLU A 352 -10.53 54.64 -0.58
CA GLU A 352 -10.04 55.67 0.35
C GLU A 352 -10.01 55.23 1.81
N ASN A 353 -10.76 54.17 2.19
CA ASN A 353 -10.88 53.65 3.55
C ASN A 353 -9.93 52.49 3.87
N GLY A 354 -9.21 52.01 2.85
CA GLY A 354 -8.27 50.90 3.03
C GLY A 354 -8.24 49.92 1.86
N PHE A 355 -7.82 48.68 2.15
CA PHE A 355 -7.69 47.66 1.10
C PHE A 355 -7.98 46.24 1.60
N SER A 356 -8.26 45.37 0.62
CA SER A 356 -8.31 43.92 0.79
C SER A 356 -7.44 43.28 -0.29
N PHE A 357 -6.51 42.42 0.11
CA PHE A 357 -5.68 41.63 -0.78
C PHE A 357 -5.96 40.14 -0.57
N TYR A 358 -6.29 39.45 -1.65
CA TYR A 358 -6.46 38.01 -1.69
C TYR A 358 -5.27 37.33 -2.35
N CYS A 359 -4.86 36.16 -1.82
CA CYS A 359 -3.84 35.29 -2.39
C CYS A 359 -4.25 33.83 -2.17
N SER A 360 -4.35 33.05 -3.26
CA SER A 360 -4.80 31.66 -3.17
C SER A 360 -3.87 30.75 -2.36
N TYR A 361 -2.55 31.03 -2.35
CA TYR A 361 -1.56 30.21 -1.66
C TYR A 361 -0.43 31.04 -1.06
N VAL A 362 -0.12 30.83 0.23
CA VAL A 362 1.06 31.36 0.93
C VAL A 362 1.85 30.19 1.55
N PRO A 363 2.92 29.73 0.88
CA PRO A 363 3.76 28.63 1.38
C PRO A 363 4.56 29.02 2.62
N TYR A 364 5.02 28.01 3.34
CA TYR A 364 5.93 28.18 4.48
C TYR A 364 7.15 29.02 4.12
N SER A 365 7.47 29.99 4.98
CA SER A 365 8.65 30.87 4.86
C SER A 365 8.74 31.66 3.54
N GLN A 366 7.61 31.88 2.87
CA GLN A 366 7.50 32.72 1.67
C GLN A 366 6.54 33.87 1.92
N PRO A 367 6.98 34.94 2.62
CA PRO A 367 6.09 35.99 3.06
C PRO A 367 5.56 36.82 1.91
N VAL A 368 4.30 37.23 2.04
CA VAL A 368 3.68 38.27 1.22
C VAL A 368 3.88 39.62 1.93
N THR A 369 4.37 40.60 1.20
CA THR A 369 4.57 41.94 1.70
C THR A 369 3.71 42.94 0.94
N ILE A 370 2.96 43.78 1.65
CA ILE A 370 2.17 44.87 1.08
C ILE A 370 2.72 46.17 1.59
N ILE A 371 3.06 47.10 0.67
CA ILE A 371 3.52 48.45 0.98
C ILE A 371 2.50 49.43 0.42
N PHE A 372 2.04 50.34 1.25
CA PHE A 372 1.08 51.36 0.88
C PHE A 372 1.36 52.67 1.60
N HIS A 373 0.83 53.74 1.05
CA HIS A 373 1.03 55.09 1.56
C HIS A 373 -0.29 55.71 1.97
N CYS A 374 -0.29 56.43 3.10
CA CYS A 374 -1.41 57.23 3.53
C CYS A 374 -0.98 58.71 3.57
N ILE A 375 -1.94 59.61 3.32
CA ILE A 375 -1.76 61.04 3.47
C ILE A 375 -2.46 61.45 4.74
N ALA A 376 -1.73 62.17 5.61
CA ALA A 376 -2.30 62.72 6.84
C ALA A 376 -3.13 63.96 6.49
N GLN A 377 -4.38 64.00 6.98
CA GLN A 377 -5.31 65.13 6.87
C GLN A 377 -5.20 66.01 8.12
N GLU A 378 -5.79 67.23 8.09
CA GLU A 378 -5.81 68.15 9.21
C GLU A 378 -6.49 67.55 10.46
N GLU A 379 -7.48 66.69 10.28
CA GLU A 379 -8.23 65.99 11.32
C GLU A 379 -7.34 65.02 12.14
N ALA A 380 -6.17 64.67 11.66
CA ALA A 380 -5.23 63.81 12.38
C ALA A 380 -4.39 64.60 13.40
N ASN A 381 -4.37 65.89 13.35
CA ASN A 381 -3.52 66.70 14.22
C ASN A 381 -3.85 66.55 15.72
N GLY A 382 -2.86 66.14 16.51
CA GLY A 382 -3.00 66.01 17.96
C GLY A 382 -3.74 64.73 18.42
N HIS A 383 -4.03 63.82 17.54
CA HIS A 383 -4.63 62.52 17.87
C HIS A 383 -3.59 61.39 17.76
N GLU A 384 -3.58 60.55 18.76
CA GLU A 384 -2.90 59.27 18.69
C GLU A 384 -3.76 58.25 17.93
N SER A 385 -3.22 57.60 16.93
CA SER A 385 -3.95 56.70 16.06
C SER A 385 -3.25 55.37 15.95
N VAL A 386 -4.07 54.30 16.02
CA VAL A 386 -3.61 52.91 15.76
C VAL A 386 -4.19 52.43 14.44
N ASN A 387 -3.30 52.00 13.55
CA ASN A 387 -3.69 51.37 12.28
C ASN A 387 -3.41 49.89 12.39
N ALA A 388 -4.46 49.06 12.27
CA ALA A 388 -4.40 47.60 12.43
C ALA A 388 -4.76 46.88 11.12
N ALA A 389 -4.05 45.79 10.84
CA ALA A 389 -4.33 44.90 9.77
C ALA A 389 -4.70 43.53 10.28
N THR A 390 -5.46 42.76 9.50
CA THR A 390 -5.87 41.38 9.80
C THR A 390 -5.54 40.44 8.64
N VAL A 391 -5.31 39.20 8.98
CA VAL A 391 -5.10 38.10 8.04
C VAL A 391 -5.93 36.88 8.46
#